data_a33eb69d1df35adc7306bdcea0f265ff
#
_entry.id   a33eb69d1df35adc7306bdcea0f265ff
#
_cell.length_a   1.000
_cell.length_b   1.000
_cell.length_c   1.000
_cell.angle_alpha   90.00
_cell.angle_beta   90.00
_cell.angle_gamma   90.00
#
_symmetry.space_group_name_H-M   'P 1'
#
loop_
_entity.id
_entity.type
_entity.pdbx_description
1 polymer ?
#
loop_
_entity_poly.entity_id
_entity_poly.type
_entity_poly.pdbx_seq_one_letter_code
_entity_poly.pdbx_strand_id
1 'polypeptide(L)'
;MVRKRVRMTALIAAMAMPIFSLVGCGSAVTDPSISKASTATLPVMQGHTSYPLTVTSCGVSQVFESAPKRAVTLTSTATETMLELGLEKRMVGTAYQRNRPIGSQYKKAYDSIPILASGQPSMEKLLSVNPDFVYSGYPDGFSKSNGHTREDLKKLGIKTHLSPVGCSDQVKTLEDETKEI
;
A
#
# COMPACT_ATOMS: atom_id res chain seq x y z
N MET A 1 45.42 29.94 -12.81
CA MET A 1 46.47 30.49 -11.94
C MET A 1 46.17 30.18 -10.49
N VAL A 2 47.19 29.68 -9.82
CA VAL A 2 47.39 29.51 -8.36
C VAL A 2 46.55 28.49 -7.63
N ARG A 3 47.10 27.26 -7.55
CA ARG A 3 46.82 26.24 -6.56
C ARG A 3 47.42 26.64 -5.19
N LYS A 4 46.61 26.70 -4.13
CA LYS A 4 47.10 26.69 -2.76
C LYS A 4 46.89 25.30 -2.16
N ARG A 5 48.02 24.59 -1.98
CA ARG A 5 48.12 23.37 -1.15
C ARG A 5 48.28 23.82 0.30
N VAL A 6 47.39 23.40 1.16
CA VAL A 6 47.60 23.48 2.63
C VAL A 6 48.04 22.10 3.10
N ARG A 7 49.25 22.02 3.56
CA ARG A 7 49.80 20.88 4.32
C ARG A 7 49.38 21.09 5.77
N MET A 8 48.73 20.11 6.35
CA MET A 8 48.45 20.09 7.78
C MET A 8 49.19 18.89 8.39
N THR A 9 50.16 19.22 9.21
CA THR A 9 51.07 18.36 9.94
C THR A 9 50.33 17.63 11.07
N ALA A 10 50.60 16.34 11.21
CA ALA A 10 50.15 15.50 12.30
C ALA A 10 50.93 15.82 13.60
N LEU A 11 50.19 15.98 14.67
CA LEU A 11 50.72 15.96 16.03
C LEU A 11 50.10 14.77 16.76
N ILE A 12 50.97 13.79 17.03
CA ILE A 12 50.67 12.62 17.86
C ILE A 12 50.93 13.02 19.31
N ALA A 13 49.92 13.06 20.13
CA ALA A 13 50.04 13.16 21.59
C ALA A 13 49.62 11.82 22.20
N ALA A 14 50.62 11.07 22.67
CA ALA A 14 50.42 9.88 23.48
C ALA A 14 50.07 10.32 24.92
N MET A 15 48.89 9.88 25.40
CA MET A 15 48.48 10.06 26.78
C MET A 15 48.23 8.70 27.40
N ALA A 16 49.17 8.29 28.28
CA ALA A 16 49.04 7.11 29.13
C ALA A 16 48.00 7.36 30.23
N MET A 17 47.03 6.47 30.38
CA MET A 17 46.10 6.48 31.53
C MET A 17 46.31 5.26 32.40
N PRO A 18 46.29 5.44 33.71
CA PRO A 18 46.47 4.33 34.66
C PRO A 18 45.21 3.47 34.82
N ILE A 19 45.45 2.18 34.99
CA ILE A 19 44.47 1.15 35.27
C ILE A 19 43.96 1.32 36.71
N PHE A 20 42.69 1.68 36.89
CA PHE A 20 42.02 1.60 38.19
C PHE A 20 41.14 0.36 38.22
N SER A 21 41.60 -0.65 38.96
CA SER A 21 40.81 -1.85 39.26
C SER A 21 39.82 -1.54 40.35
N LEU A 22 38.54 -1.46 40.02
CA LEU A 22 37.42 -1.47 40.98
C LEU A 22 36.77 -2.86 40.95
N VAL A 23 37.04 -3.64 41.94
CA VAL A 23 36.29 -4.84 42.28
C VAL A 23 34.94 -4.37 42.88
N GLY A 24 33.87 -4.45 42.12
CA GLY A 24 32.51 -4.22 42.56
C GLY A 24 31.72 -5.53 42.50
N CYS A 25 31.41 -6.12 43.64
CA CYS A 25 30.36 -7.13 43.78
C CYS A 25 29.04 -6.47 43.36
N GLY A 26 28.51 -6.81 42.21
CA GLY A 26 27.17 -6.44 41.77
C GLY A 26 26.37 -7.70 41.47
N SER A 27 25.26 -7.84 42.21
CA SER A 27 24.30 -8.93 42.13
C SER A 27 23.88 -9.22 40.69
N ALA A 28 23.86 -10.48 40.33
CA ALA A 28 23.35 -10.96 39.08
C ALA A 28 21.87 -10.54 38.92
N VAL A 29 21.62 -9.50 38.14
CA VAL A 29 20.31 -9.27 37.56
C VAL A 29 20.18 -10.27 36.44
N THR A 30 19.36 -11.28 36.67
CA THR A 30 18.94 -12.26 35.66
C THR A 30 18.23 -11.45 34.58
N ASP A 31 18.86 -11.26 33.42
CA ASP A 31 18.22 -10.78 32.23
C ASP A 31 16.99 -11.66 31.94
N PRO A 32 15.80 -11.07 31.82
CA PRO A 32 14.69 -11.84 31.26
C PRO A 32 15.06 -12.12 29.81
N SER A 33 15.37 -13.39 29.54
CA SER A 33 15.53 -13.94 28.22
C SER A 33 14.52 -13.30 27.27
N ILE A 34 15.04 -12.53 26.30
CA ILE A 34 14.25 -12.13 25.14
C ILE A 34 13.81 -13.43 24.49
N SER A 35 12.59 -13.87 24.83
CA SER A 35 11.92 -14.94 24.13
C SER A 35 11.99 -14.58 22.65
N LYS A 36 12.67 -15.44 21.89
CA LYS A 36 12.57 -15.41 20.42
C LYS A 36 11.11 -15.24 20.09
N ALA A 37 10.78 -14.10 19.46
CA ALA A 37 9.46 -13.88 18.94
C ALA A 37 9.14 -15.10 18.07
N SER A 38 8.29 -15.96 18.60
CA SER A 38 7.72 -17.06 17.84
C SER A 38 7.02 -16.38 16.68
N THR A 39 7.50 -16.62 15.47
CA THR A 39 6.78 -16.23 14.25
C THR A 39 5.47 -17.00 14.33
N ALA A 40 4.47 -16.39 14.95
CA ALA A 40 3.13 -16.92 14.93
C ALA A 40 2.71 -16.88 13.47
N THR A 41 2.77 -18.02 12.81
CA THR A 41 2.12 -18.22 11.52
C THR A 41 0.64 -17.98 11.80
N LEU A 42 0.14 -16.82 11.43
CA LEU A 42 -1.28 -16.52 11.48
C LEU A 42 -1.98 -17.65 10.70
N PRO A 43 -3.02 -18.27 11.24
CA PRO A 43 -3.77 -19.26 10.50
C PRO A 43 -4.26 -18.58 9.24
N VAL A 44 -3.88 -19.12 8.07
CA VAL A 44 -4.48 -18.73 6.79
C VAL A 44 -5.96 -19.05 6.93
N MET A 45 -6.77 -18.05 7.24
CA MET A 45 -8.21 -18.15 7.22
C MET A 45 -8.59 -18.37 5.75
N GLN A 46 -8.81 -19.62 5.36
CA GLN A 46 -9.42 -19.94 4.09
C GLN A 46 -10.88 -19.51 4.16
N GLY A 47 -11.10 -18.19 4.02
CA GLY A 47 -12.42 -17.62 3.95
C GLY A 47 -13.05 -18.03 2.63
N HIS A 48 -14.19 -18.70 2.70
CA HIS A 48 -15.01 -18.97 1.53
C HIS A 48 -16.03 -17.84 1.39
N THR A 49 -15.89 -17.02 0.34
CA THR A 49 -16.87 -15.97 0.05
C THR A 49 -18.11 -16.58 -0.62
N SER A 50 -19.28 -16.39 -0.01
CA SER A 50 -20.55 -16.77 -0.61
C SER A 50 -21.13 -15.62 -1.42
N TYR A 51 -21.69 -15.92 -2.57
CA TYR A 51 -22.37 -14.97 -3.45
C TYR A 51 -23.89 -15.28 -3.51
N PRO A 52 -24.76 -14.28 -3.73
CA PRO A 52 -24.48 -12.85 -3.91
C PRO A 52 -23.94 -12.20 -2.62
N LEU A 53 -22.95 -11.30 -2.76
CA LEU A 53 -22.38 -10.55 -1.65
C LEU A 53 -22.75 -9.07 -1.78
N THR A 54 -23.35 -8.49 -0.74
CA THR A 54 -23.57 -7.04 -0.67
C THR A 54 -22.41 -6.38 0.05
N VAL A 55 -21.74 -5.43 -0.62
CA VAL A 55 -20.66 -4.62 -0.07
C VAL A 55 -21.07 -3.16 -0.08
N THR A 56 -20.88 -2.49 1.06
CA THR A 56 -21.08 -1.04 1.19
C THR A 56 -19.71 -0.35 1.35
N SER A 57 -19.41 0.57 0.46
CA SER A 57 -18.17 1.35 0.47
C SER A 57 -18.52 2.82 0.36
N CYS A 58 -18.14 3.62 1.36
CA CYS A 58 -18.43 5.06 1.44
C CYS A 58 -19.91 5.39 1.11
N GLY A 59 -20.83 4.73 1.79
CA GLY A 59 -22.29 4.94 1.62
C GLY A 59 -22.90 4.36 0.34
N VAL A 60 -22.13 3.75 -0.56
CA VAL A 60 -22.64 3.13 -1.78
C VAL A 60 -22.67 1.62 -1.62
N SER A 61 -23.88 1.06 -1.57
CA SER A 61 -24.11 -0.40 -1.51
C SER A 61 -24.19 -0.99 -2.92
N GLN A 62 -23.53 -2.13 -3.12
CA GLN A 62 -23.50 -2.86 -4.39
C GLN A 62 -23.58 -4.36 -4.13
N VAL A 63 -24.27 -5.07 -5.00
CA VAL A 63 -24.36 -6.54 -4.97
C VAL A 63 -23.36 -7.11 -5.97
N PHE A 64 -22.53 -8.02 -5.52
CA PHE A 64 -21.60 -8.81 -6.33
C PHE A 64 -22.18 -10.21 -6.49
N GLU A 65 -22.49 -10.61 -7.72
CA GLU A 65 -22.98 -11.95 -8.04
C GLU A 65 -21.82 -12.97 -8.12
N SER A 66 -20.63 -12.50 -8.27
CA SER A 66 -19.38 -13.27 -8.30
C SER A 66 -18.18 -12.39 -8.02
N ALA A 67 -17.02 -13.00 -7.74
CA ALA A 67 -15.75 -12.25 -7.61
C ALA A 67 -15.42 -11.51 -8.91
N PRO A 68 -15.00 -10.23 -8.84
CA PRO A 68 -14.50 -9.48 -9.98
C PRO A 68 -13.34 -10.20 -10.68
N LYS A 69 -13.27 -10.08 -11.99
CA LYS A 69 -12.27 -10.74 -12.82
C LYS A 69 -11.37 -9.76 -13.59
N ARG A 70 -11.81 -8.52 -13.72
CA ARG A 70 -11.17 -7.49 -14.55
C ARG A 70 -11.10 -6.16 -13.79
N ALA A 71 -10.24 -6.14 -12.78
CA ALA A 71 -10.08 -4.99 -11.91
C ALA A 71 -9.18 -3.92 -12.53
N VAL A 72 -9.54 -2.65 -12.32
CA VAL A 72 -8.67 -1.49 -12.53
C VAL A 72 -8.47 -0.76 -11.21
N THR A 73 -7.26 -0.38 -10.88
CA THR A 73 -6.93 0.44 -9.70
C THR A 73 -6.55 1.85 -10.11
N LEU A 74 -7.00 2.84 -9.33
CA LEU A 74 -6.83 4.27 -9.63
C LEU A 74 -5.95 5.01 -8.61
N THR A 75 -5.13 4.30 -7.84
CA THR A 75 -4.11 4.88 -6.94
C THR A 75 -3.03 3.86 -6.61
N SER A 76 -1.86 4.32 -6.15
CA SER A 76 -0.78 3.42 -5.69
C SER A 76 -1.24 2.54 -4.54
N THR A 77 -1.97 3.09 -3.57
CA THR A 77 -2.47 2.33 -2.41
C THR A 77 -3.43 1.22 -2.83
N ALA A 78 -4.42 1.52 -3.67
CA ALA A 78 -5.34 0.51 -4.20
C ALA A 78 -4.60 -0.58 -5.00
N THR A 79 -3.56 -0.19 -5.76
CA THR A 79 -2.72 -1.12 -6.50
C THR A 79 -1.94 -2.04 -5.55
N GLU A 80 -1.27 -1.47 -4.54
CA GLU A 80 -0.51 -2.24 -3.55
C GLU A 80 -1.42 -3.18 -2.76
N THR A 81 -2.63 -2.75 -2.37
CA THR A 81 -3.62 -3.63 -1.71
C THR A 81 -3.96 -4.84 -2.58
N MET A 82 -4.24 -4.64 -3.86
CA MET A 82 -4.53 -5.77 -4.78
C MET A 82 -3.33 -6.71 -4.94
N LEU A 83 -2.11 -6.16 -4.97
CA LEU A 83 -0.89 -6.93 -5.09
C LEU A 83 -0.56 -7.71 -3.81
N GLU A 84 -0.78 -7.10 -2.64
CA GLU A 84 -0.62 -7.77 -1.34
C GLU A 84 -1.55 -8.98 -1.20
N LEU A 85 -2.76 -8.86 -1.75
CA LEU A 85 -3.74 -9.95 -1.79
C LEU A 85 -3.46 -11.00 -2.88
N GLY A 86 -2.37 -10.86 -3.66
CA GLY A 86 -2.03 -11.79 -4.74
C GLY A 86 -3.01 -11.77 -5.92
N LEU A 87 -3.67 -10.64 -6.15
CA LEU A 87 -4.73 -10.49 -7.14
C LEU A 87 -4.25 -9.88 -8.48
N GLU A 88 -2.94 -9.86 -8.75
CA GLU A 88 -2.36 -9.28 -9.96
C GLU A 88 -2.96 -9.86 -11.25
N LYS A 89 -3.33 -11.14 -11.24
CA LYS A 89 -3.96 -11.81 -12.38
C LYS A 89 -5.40 -11.37 -12.64
N ARG A 90 -6.01 -10.68 -11.69
CA ARG A 90 -7.33 -10.07 -11.82
C ARG A 90 -7.26 -8.62 -12.29
N MET A 91 -6.06 -8.03 -12.32
CA MET A 91 -5.88 -6.64 -12.71
C MET A 91 -5.67 -6.53 -14.21
N VAL A 92 -6.51 -5.72 -14.87
CA VAL A 92 -6.43 -5.42 -16.30
C VAL A 92 -5.85 -4.03 -16.57
N GLY A 93 -5.59 -3.26 -15.50
CA GLY A 93 -4.94 -1.96 -15.60
C GLY A 93 -4.79 -1.26 -14.25
N THR A 94 -3.90 -0.29 -14.24
CA THR A 94 -3.69 0.64 -13.13
C THR A 94 -3.44 2.04 -13.64
N ALA A 95 -3.72 3.06 -12.82
CA ALA A 95 -3.47 4.46 -13.14
C ALA A 95 -3.21 5.31 -11.90
N TYR A 96 -2.78 6.56 -12.09
CA TYR A 96 -2.66 7.57 -11.05
C TYR A 96 -1.72 7.17 -9.91
N GLN A 97 -0.49 6.83 -10.24
CA GLN A 97 0.50 6.41 -9.24
C GLN A 97 1.16 7.60 -8.49
N ARG A 98 0.75 8.85 -8.74
CA ARG A 98 1.17 10.10 -8.06
C ARG A 98 2.68 10.20 -7.78
N ASN A 99 3.51 9.80 -8.75
CA ASN A 99 4.97 9.78 -8.57
C ASN A 99 5.45 9.00 -7.34
N ARG A 100 4.59 8.21 -6.71
CA ARG A 100 4.93 7.31 -5.64
C ARG A 100 5.28 5.94 -6.25
N PRO A 101 6.54 5.53 -6.14
CA PRO A 101 6.91 4.21 -6.64
C PRO A 101 6.17 3.13 -5.85
N ILE A 102 5.74 2.09 -6.54
CA ILE A 102 5.21 0.88 -5.93
C ILE A 102 6.32 0.22 -5.11
N GLY A 103 5.98 -0.33 -3.95
CA GLY A 103 6.92 -1.03 -3.09
C GLY A 103 7.72 -2.09 -3.84
N SER A 104 9.02 -2.17 -3.55
CA SER A 104 9.94 -3.06 -4.29
C SER A 104 9.52 -4.53 -4.25
N GLN A 105 8.84 -4.96 -3.19
CA GLN A 105 8.30 -6.31 -3.03
C GLN A 105 7.24 -6.66 -4.08
N TYR A 106 6.52 -5.66 -4.60
CA TYR A 106 5.46 -5.85 -5.60
C TYR A 106 5.93 -5.66 -7.04
N LYS A 107 7.16 -5.17 -7.24
CA LYS A 107 7.64 -4.73 -8.55
C LYS A 107 7.42 -5.75 -9.65
N LYS A 108 7.73 -7.02 -9.41
CA LYS A 108 7.58 -8.09 -10.40
C LYS A 108 6.13 -8.27 -10.85
N ALA A 109 5.19 -8.26 -9.92
CA ALA A 109 3.77 -8.39 -10.22
C ALA A 109 3.25 -7.12 -10.90
N TYR A 110 3.64 -5.95 -10.39
CA TYR A 110 3.25 -4.66 -10.94
C TYR A 110 3.69 -4.45 -12.38
N ASP A 111 4.91 -4.85 -12.75
CA ASP A 111 5.46 -4.70 -14.11
C ASP A 111 4.64 -5.49 -15.16
N SER A 112 3.81 -6.44 -14.73
CA SER A 112 2.92 -7.20 -15.62
C SER A 112 1.57 -6.52 -15.86
N ILE A 113 1.25 -5.45 -15.13
CA ILE A 113 -0.06 -4.78 -15.19
C ILE A 113 0.03 -3.56 -16.12
N PRO A 114 -0.87 -3.44 -17.11
CA PRO A 114 -0.90 -2.28 -18.00
C PRO A 114 -1.12 -0.96 -17.23
N ILE A 115 -0.28 0.04 -17.48
CA ILE A 115 -0.49 1.40 -16.97
C ILE A 115 -1.38 2.15 -17.94
N LEU A 116 -2.59 2.48 -17.53
CA LEU A 116 -3.59 3.14 -18.37
C LEU A 116 -3.29 4.63 -18.56
N ALA A 117 -2.83 5.28 -17.50
CA ALA A 117 -2.47 6.69 -17.51
C ALA A 117 -1.54 7.02 -16.34
N SER A 118 -0.72 8.06 -16.46
CA SER A 118 0.10 8.58 -15.35
C SER A 118 -0.74 9.32 -14.31
N GLY A 119 -1.82 10.00 -14.75
CA GLY A 119 -2.85 10.62 -13.92
C GLY A 119 -4.12 9.76 -13.88
N GLN A 120 -5.26 10.40 -13.58
CA GLN A 120 -6.56 9.74 -13.70
C GLN A 120 -6.85 9.46 -15.18
N PRO A 121 -7.31 8.25 -15.54
CA PRO A 121 -7.64 7.92 -16.92
C PRO A 121 -8.94 8.63 -17.34
N SER A 122 -9.13 8.89 -18.63
CA SER A 122 -10.45 9.24 -19.15
C SER A 122 -11.39 8.02 -19.09
N MET A 123 -12.71 8.27 -19.17
CA MET A 123 -13.71 7.20 -19.25
C MET A 123 -13.41 6.24 -20.42
N GLU A 124 -13.09 6.78 -21.59
CA GLU A 124 -12.72 5.99 -22.76
C GLU A 124 -11.52 5.06 -22.48
N LYS A 125 -10.47 5.62 -21.88
CA LYS A 125 -9.27 4.86 -21.56
C LYS A 125 -9.55 3.79 -20.49
N LEU A 126 -10.40 4.10 -19.52
CA LEU A 126 -10.84 3.14 -18.52
C LEU A 126 -11.62 1.99 -19.16
N LEU A 127 -12.57 2.29 -20.05
CA LEU A 127 -13.41 1.29 -20.71
C LEU A 127 -12.65 0.47 -21.75
N SER A 128 -11.53 0.98 -22.30
CA SER A 128 -10.74 0.26 -23.31
C SER A 128 -10.21 -1.09 -22.84
N VAL A 129 -10.09 -1.29 -21.51
CA VAL A 129 -9.66 -2.56 -20.93
C VAL A 129 -10.83 -3.41 -20.42
N ASN A 130 -12.07 -2.99 -20.70
CA ASN A 130 -13.31 -3.71 -20.36
C ASN A 130 -13.36 -4.17 -18.88
N PRO A 131 -13.28 -3.26 -17.91
CA PRO A 131 -13.27 -3.59 -16.50
C PRO A 131 -14.66 -4.02 -16.01
N ASP A 132 -14.70 -4.91 -15.02
CA ASP A 132 -15.91 -5.22 -14.24
C ASP A 132 -15.87 -4.61 -12.83
N PHE A 133 -14.69 -4.12 -12.42
CA PHE A 133 -14.46 -3.54 -11.11
C PHE A 133 -13.42 -2.42 -11.16
N VAL A 134 -13.68 -1.33 -10.45
CA VAL A 134 -12.75 -0.20 -10.31
C VAL A 134 -12.55 0.13 -8.83
N TYR A 135 -11.31 0.13 -8.40
CA TYR A 135 -10.92 0.42 -7.02
C TYR A 135 -10.06 1.67 -6.93
N SER A 136 -10.44 2.59 -6.05
CA SER A 136 -9.67 3.79 -5.73
C SER A 136 -9.44 3.93 -4.24
N GLY A 137 -8.24 4.34 -3.85
CA GLY A 137 -7.92 4.69 -2.46
C GLY A 137 -8.45 6.08 -2.05
N TYR A 138 -8.80 6.94 -3.02
CA TYR A 138 -9.23 8.32 -2.77
C TYR A 138 -10.42 8.74 -3.63
N PRO A 139 -11.26 9.70 -3.15
CA PRO A 139 -12.48 10.12 -3.85
C PRO A 139 -12.24 10.72 -5.23
N ASP A 140 -11.09 11.34 -5.46
CA ASP A 140 -10.73 11.95 -6.73
C ASP A 140 -10.66 10.96 -7.90
N GLY A 141 -10.48 9.65 -7.60
CA GLY A 141 -10.62 8.59 -8.60
C GLY A 141 -12.02 8.44 -9.18
N PHE A 142 -13.04 8.99 -8.54
CA PHE A 142 -14.45 8.90 -8.95
C PHE A 142 -15.09 10.29 -9.07
N SER A 143 -14.42 11.23 -9.74
CA SER A 143 -14.90 12.61 -9.86
C SER A 143 -15.43 12.91 -11.25
N LYS A 144 -16.36 13.87 -11.33
CA LYS A 144 -16.88 14.38 -12.60
C LYS A 144 -15.78 15.00 -13.47
N SER A 145 -14.77 15.61 -12.84
CA SER A 145 -13.63 16.21 -13.56
C SER A 145 -12.79 15.17 -14.31
N ASN A 146 -12.80 13.93 -13.86
CA ASN A 146 -12.11 12.81 -14.53
C ASN A 146 -13.03 12.09 -15.55
N GLY A 147 -14.28 12.52 -15.67
CA GLY A 147 -15.23 11.98 -16.62
C GLY A 147 -15.92 10.68 -16.17
N HIS A 148 -15.67 10.19 -14.94
CA HIS A 148 -16.32 8.99 -14.42
C HIS A 148 -16.59 9.07 -12.91
N THR A 149 -17.86 9.08 -12.57
CA THR A 149 -18.29 8.91 -11.17
C THR A 149 -18.63 7.45 -10.89
N ARG A 150 -18.77 7.09 -9.61
CA ARG A 150 -19.26 5.75 -9.22
C ARG A 150 -20.65 5.46 -9.80
N GLU A 151 -21.49 6.49 -9.94
CA GLU A 151 -22.80 6.37 -10.54
C GLU A 151 -22.73 6.09 -12.05
N ASP A 152 -21.84 6.77 -12.77
CA ASP A 152 -21.67 6.54 -14.21
C ASP A 152 -21.15 5.13 -14.49
N LEU A 153 -20.18 4.66 -13.69
CA LEU A 153 -19.67 3.29 -13.79
C LEU A 153 -20.74 2.25 -13.45
N LYS A 154 -21.59 2.52 -12.43
CA LYS A 154 -22.73 1.66 -12.08
C LYS A 154 -23.72 1.50 -13.24
N LYS A 155 -24.04 2.58 -13.98
CA LYS A 155 -24.90 2.52 -15.16
C LYS A 155 -24.35 1.60 -16.25
N LEU A 156 -23.03 1.44 -16.31
CA LEU A 156 -22.33 0.53 -17.22
C LEU A 156 -22.15 -0.89 -16.65
N GLY A 157 -22.70 -1.16 -15.48
CA GLY A 157 -22.57 -2.46 -14.81
C GLY A 157 -21.24 -2.69 -14.10
N ILE A 158 -20.37 -1.67 -14.06
CA ILE A 158 -19.07 -1.75 -13.43
C ILE A 158 -19.19 -1.49 -11.93
N LYS A 159 -18.72 -2.42 -11.11
CA LYS A 159 -18.69 -2.27 -9.66
C LYS A 159 -17.54 -1.36 -9.25
N THR A 160 -17.71 -0.67 -8.13
CA THR A 160 -16.69 0.27 -7.64
C THR A 160 -16.42 0.08 -6.16
N HIS A 161 -15.17 0.28 -5.75
CA HIS A 161 -14.79 0.36 -4.35
C HIS A 161 -14.00 1.64 -4.12
N LEU A 162 -14.35 2.35 -3.07
CA LEU A 162 -13.55 3.45 -2.54
C LEU A 162 -13.08 3.04 -1.15
N SER A 163 -11.79 3.11 -0.91
CA SER A 163 -11.21 2.78 0.39
C SER A 163 -11.90 3.55 1.52
N PRO A 164 -12.19 2.91 2.67
CA PRO A 164 -12.76 3.58 3.84
C PRO A 164 -12.00 4.84 4.25
N VAL A 165 -10.67 4.85 4.11
CA VAL A 165 -9.85 6.06 4.34
C VAL A 165 -10.12 7.19 3.35
N GLY A 166 -10.73 6.89 2.22
CA GLY A 166 -11.19 7.86 1.22
C GLY A 166 -12.57 8.46 1.53
N CYS A 167 -13.33 7.94 2.48
CA CYS A 167 -14.64 8.47 2.84
C CYS A 167 -14.50 9.81 3.57
N SER A 168 -15.20 10.86 3.11
CA SER A 168 -15.00 12.25 3.57
C SER A 168 -15.41 12.51 5.00
N ASP A 169 -16.28 11.69 5.60
CA ASP A 169 -17.04 12.04 6.80
C ASP A 169 -16.62 11.27 8.06
N GLN A 170 -15.52 10.52 8.01
CA GLN A 170 -15.11 9.67 9.13
C GLN A 170 -13.69 9.99 9.62
N VAL A 171 -13.49 9.91 10.93
CA VAL A 171 -12.16 9.88 11.53
C VAL A 171 -11.48 8.61 11.06
N LYS A 172 -10.35 8.77 10.37
CA LYS A 172 -9.59 7.65 9.79
C LYS A 172 -8.75 7.00 10.88
N THR A 173 -8.96 5.73 11.12
CA THR A 173 -8.19 4.93 12.07
C THR A 173 -7.53 3.76 11.35
N LEU A 174 -6.51 3.15 11.97
CA LEU A 174 -5.92 1.91 11.45
C LEU A 174 -6.95 0.78 11.38
N GLU A 175 -7.97 0.81 12.26
CA GLU A 175 -9.06 -0.17 12.23
C GLU A 175 -9.93 -0.03 10.97
N ASP A 176 -10.11 1.19 10.47
CA ASP A 176 -10.86 1.42 9.23
C ASP A 176 -10.15 0.85 8.01
N GLU A 177 -8.80 0.91 7.99
CA GLU A 177 -7.97 0.29 6.96
C GLU A 177 -8.05 -1.24 6.99
N THR A 178 -8.03 -1.84 8.18
CA THR A 178 -8.01 -3.30 8.32
C THR A 178 -9.36 -3.97 8.04
N LYS A 179 -10.47 -3.24 8.12
CA LYS A 179 -11.79 -3.75 7.72
C LYS A 179 -11.93 -3.97 6.21
N GLU A 180 -10.98 -3.51 5.43
CA GLU A 180 -10.99 -3.62 3.98
C GLU A 180 -10.34 -4.93 3.48
N ILE A 181 -9.52 -5.56 4.31
CA ILE A 181 -8.79 -6.79 4.03
C ILE A 181 -9.55 -8.00 4.57
#